data_8ff1937edb6af3d6937997de855fcdf7
#
_entry.id   8ff1937edb6af3d6937997de855fcdf7
#
_cell.length_a   1.000
_cell.length_b   1.000
_cell.length_c   1.000
_cell.angle_alpha   90.00
_cell.angle_beta   90.00
_cell.angle_gamma   90.00
#
_symmetry.space_group_name_H-M   'P 1'
#
loop_
_entity.id
_entity.type
_entity.pdbx_description
1 polymer ?
#
loop_
_entity_poly.entity_id
_entity_poly.type
_entity_poly.pdbx_seq_one_letter_code
_entity_poly.pdbx_strand_id
1 'polypeptide(L)'
;SAASPATAETDYPGTLKLAVDPTDLDHRVFRVREEISVAAGPLTLFYPQWLPGNHGPRGPVDKLAGLAITTGGKTLAWSRDTSDVYAFHVDVPQGATTLDVEFQFLSPQEASQGRVVMTQEMLNLQWNVVVLYPAGYAARRITVAPSVKLPGGWKFATALDGAGAAGGDGSVAFEPVSLEALVDSPMIAGRWYRQVELDPGAKVPVRLDIIA
;
A
#
# COMPACT_ATOMS: atom_id res chain seq x y z
N SER A 1 -3.16 18.17 -24.89
CA SER A 1 -4.44 17.53 -25.22
C SER A 1 -4.96 16.85 -23.98
N ALA A 2 -6.04 17.38 -23.40
CA ALA A 2 -6.61 16.83 -22.17
C ALA A 2 -7.06 15.38 -22.42
N ALA A 3 -6.59 14.44 -21.60
CA ALA A 3 -7.03 13.05 -21.63
C ALA A 3 -8.56 12.99 -21.42
N SER A 4 -9.22 12.22 -22.24
CA SER A 4 -10.67 12.07 -22.28
C SER A 4 -11.18 11.47 -20.96
N PRO A 5 -12.26 12.00 -20.35
CA PRO A 5 -12.78 11.51 -19.07
C PRO A 5 -13.43 10.11 -19.12
N ALA A 6 -13.39 9.43 -20.27
CA ALA A 6 -14.05 8.13 -20.46
C ALA A 6 -13.38 6.93 -19.78
N THR A 7 -12.12 7.04 -19.32
CA THR A 7 -11.35 5.94 -18.74
C THR A 7 -11.61 5.71 -17.26
N ALA A 8 -12.19 6.66 -16.54
CA ALA A 8 -12.42 6.57 -15.09
C ALA A 8 -13.49 5.52 -14.67
N GLU A 9 -14.32 5.06 -15.59
CA GLU A 9 -15.43 4.12 -15.33
C GLU A 9 -15.06 2.64 -15.63
N THR A 10 -13.87 2.38 -16.22
CA THR A 10 -13.44 1.03 -16.57
C THR A 10 -12.82 0.34 -15.37
N ASP A 11 -13.20 -0.91 -15.12
CA ASP A 11 -12.57 -1.74 -14.10
C ASP A 11 -11.14 -2.10 -14.54
N TYR A 12 -10.20 -2.06 -13.60
CA TYR A 12 -8.86 -2.57 -13.82
C TYR A 12 -8.91 -4.09 -14.06
N PRO A 13 -8.31 -4.59 -15.16
CA PRO A 13 -8.43 -5.98 -15.56
C PRO A 13 -7.50 -6.89 -14.76
N GLY A 14 -7.80 -7.11 -13.50
CA GLY A 14 -7.02 -7.98 -12.64
C GLY A 14 -7.11 -7.55 -11.18
N THR A 15 -6.30 -8.21 -10.35
CA THR A 15 -6.16 -7.89 -8.94
C THR A 15 -4.70 -7.53 -8.69
N LEU A 16 -4.45 -6.34 -8.16
CA LEU A 16 -3.15 -5.93 -7.67
C LEU A 16 -2.87 -6.67 -6.37
N LYS A 17 -1.84 -7.52 -6.34
CA LYS A 17 -1.39 -8.15 -5.10
C LYS A 17 -0.39 -7.22 -4.42
N LEU A 18 -0.63 -6.92 -3.15
CA LEU A 18 0.21 -6.00 -2.38
C LEU A 18 0.66 -6.69 -1.10
N ALA A 19 1.95 -6.92 -0.96
CA ALA A 19 2.57 -7.49 0.23
C ALA A 19 3.49 -6.46 0.89
N VAL A 20 3.28 -6.20 2.18
CA VAL A 20 4.08 -5.25 2.97
C VAL A 20 4.78 -6.00 4.10
N ASP A 21 6.09 -5.83 4.19
CA ASP A 21 6.92 -6.37 5.27
C ASP A 21 7.54 -5.21 6.08
N PRO A 22 6.94 -4.84 7.23
CA PRO A 22 7.45 -3.82 8.15
C PRO A 22 8.31 -4.41 9.27
N THR A 23 8.88 -5.59 9.12
CA THR A 23 9.61 -6.27 10.22
C THR A 23 11.00 -5.68 10.48
N ASP A 24 11.50 -4.83 9.58
CA ASP A 24 12.78 -4.12 9.75
C ASP A 24 12.60 -2.86 10.63
N LEU A 25 12.30 -3.10 11.92
CA LEU A 25 12.03 -2.05 12.89
C LEU A 25 13.27 -1.19 13.20
N ASP A 26 14.46 -1.79 13.16
CA ASP A 26 15.73 -1.11 13.46
C ASP A 26 16.01 0.00 12.46
N HIS A 27 15.75 -0.25 11.17
CA HIS A 27 15.94 0.73 10.10
C HIS A 27 14.67 1.53 9.78
N ARG A 28 13.53 1.17 10.38
CA ARG A 28 12.22 1.79 10.15
C ARG A 28 11.81 1.77 8.68
N VAL A 29 11.94 0.59 8.07
CA VAL A 29 11.68 0.37 6.65
C VAL A 29 10.47 -0.53 6.47
N PHE A 30 9.54 -0.11 5.60
CA PHE A 30 8.51 -0.98 5.04
C PHE A 30 9.00 -1.49 3.69
N ARG A 31 9.19 -2.80 3.54
CA ARG A 31 9.48 -3.43 2.26
C ARG A 31 8.17 -3.77 1.57
N VAL A 32 8.07 -3.39 0.33
CA VAL A 32 6.85 -3.53 -0.47
C VAL A 32 7.13 -4.40 -1.67
N ARG A 33 6.20 -5.33 -1.93
CA ARG A 33 6.15 -6.11 -3.17
C ARG A 33 4.76 -6.05 -3.74
N GLU A 34 4.67 -5.79 -5.02
CA GLU A 34 3.42 -5.78 -5.76
C GLU A 34 3.52 -6.68 -6.99
N GLU A 35 2.41 -7.37 -7.27
CA GLU A 35 2.21 -8.06 -8.54
C GLU A 35 1.08 -7.34 -9.28
N ILE A 36 1.40 -6.74 -10.41
CA ILE A 36 0.50 -5.88 -11.18
C ILE A 36 0.21 -6.53 -12.53
N SER A 37 -1.06 -6.83 -12.82
CA SER A 37 -1.48 -7.31 -14.13
C SER A 37 -1.35 -6.21 -15.17
N VAL A 38 -0.74 -6.50 -16.31
CA VAL A 38 -0.42 -5.49 -17.34
C VAL A 38 -0.66 -6.02 -18.74
N ALA A 39 -0.76 -5.10 -19.70
CA ALA A 39 -0.63 -5.37 -21.12
C ALA A 39 0.70 -4.79 -21.63
N ALA A 40 1.20 -5.34 -22.73
CA ALA A 40 2.40 -4.82 -23.39
C ALA A 40 2.20 -3.38 -23.87
N GLY A 41 3.25 -2.56 -23.78
CA GLY A 41 3.26 -1.17 -24.20
C GLY A 41 3.60 -0.20 -23.07
N PRO A 42 3.47 1.11 -23.32
CA PRO A 42 3.75 2.14 -22.33
C PRO A 42 2.78 2.04 -21.13
N LEU A 43 3.34 2.02 -19.93
CA LEU A 43 2.59 2.02 -18.67
C LEU A 43 3.08 3.15 -17.80
N THR A 44 2.14 3.83 -17.13
CA THR A 44 2.44 4.75 -16.05
C THR A 44 1.91 4.18 -14.74
N LEU A 45 2.77 4.13 -13.73
CA LEU A 45 2.40 3.83 -12.36
C LEU A 45 2.38 5.13 -11.56
N PHE A 46 1.34 5.31 -10.74
CA PHE A 46 1.21 6.46 -9.84
C PHE A 46 1.50 6.06 -8.39
N TYR A 47 2.20 6.95 -7.68
CA TYR A 47 2.22 6.97 -6.23
C TYR A 47 1.11 7.89 -5.73
N PRO A 48 0.31 7.52 -4.71
CA PRO A 48 -0.77 8.35 -4.22
C PRO A 48 -0.30 9.72 -3.75
N GLN A 49 -0.80 10.78 -4.37
CA GLN A 49 -0.46 12.17 -4.05
C GLN A 49 -1.54 12.89 -3.25
N TRP A 50 -2.80 12.55 -3.49
CA TRP A 50 -3.95 13.14 -2.81
C TRP A 50 -4.43 12.21 -1.71
N LEU A 51 -4.45 12.71 -0.48
CA LEU A 51 -4.84 11.96 0.70
C LEU A 51 -6.14 12.51 1.25
N PRO A 52 -7.06 11.67 1.77
CA PRO A 52 -8.26 12.13 2.44
C PRO A 52 -7.95 13.17 3.51
N GLY A 53 -8.71 14.27 3.54
CA GLY A 53 -8.53 15.35 4.50
C GLY A 53 -7.37 16.31 4.23
N ASN A 54 -6.62 16.13 3.14
CA ASN A 54 -5.57 17.04 2.72
C ASN A 54 -6.00 17.87 1.50
N HIS A 55 -5.69 19.17 1.53
CA HIS A 55 -6.05 20.12 0.47
C HIS A 55 -4.95 20.32 -0.59
N GLY A 56 -4.01 19.37 -0.71
CA GLY A 56 -2.93 19.42 -1.68
C GLY A 56 -2.24 18.07 -1.88
N PRO A 57 -1.40 17.92 -2.92
CA PRO A 57 -0.61 16.72 -3.16
C PRO A 57 0.48 16.59 -2.09
N ARG A 58 0.26 15.73 -1.12
CA ARG A 58 1.15 15.54 0.05
C ARG A 58 1.62 14.10 0.22
N GLY A 59 1.45 13.25 -0.79
CA GLY A 59 2.03 11.92 -0.76
C GLY A 59 3.54 11.99 -0.56
N PRO A 60 4.12 11.27 0.42
CA PRO A 60 5.56 11.37 0.76
C PRO A 60 6.42 10.57 -0.23
N VAL A 61 6.37 10.92 -1.51
CA VAL A 61 7.11 10.23 -2.58
C VAL A 61 8.64 10.33 -2.41
N ASP A 62 9.11 11.31 -1.65
CA ASP A 62 10.51 11.47 -1.25
C ASP A 62 10.99 10.36 -0.28
N LYS A 63 10.07 9.62 0.33
CA LYS A 63 10.35 8.48 1.20
C LYS A 63 10.33 7.13 0.47
N LEU A 64 9.93 7.10 -0.81
CA LEU A 64 10.01 5.92 -1.65
C LEU A 64 11.45 5.73 -2.14
N ALA A 65 12.02 4.56 -1.89
CA ALA A 65 13.39 4.22 -2.24
C ALA A 65 13.49 2.82 -2.87
N GLY A 66 14.56 2.60 -3.64
CA GLY A 66 14.90 1.27 -4.14
C GLY A 66 13.90 0.67 -5.12
N LEU A 67 13.16 1.49 -5.89
CA LEU A 67 12.19 0.99 -6.87
C LEU A 67 12.86 0.11 -7.92
N ALA A 68 12.41 -1.14 -8.00
CA ALA A 68 12.78 -2.11 -9.01
C ALA A 68 11.50 -2.68 -9.65
N ILE A 69 11.49 -2.74 -10.97
CA ILE A 69 10.39 -3.30 -11.75
C ILE A 69 10.95 -4.44 -12.58
N THR A 70 10.34 -5.61 -12.47
CA THR A 70 10.75 -6.81 -13.21
C THR A 70 9.56 -7.50 -13.87
N THR A 71 9.82 -8.28 -14.91
CA THR A 71 8.87 -9.20 -15.52
C THR A 71 9.57 -10.46 -15.97
N GLY A 72 9.05 -11.63 -15.59
CA GLY A 72 9.69 -12.91 -15.90
C GLY A 72 11.16 -12.98 -15.45
N GLY A 73 11.51 -12.34 -14.35
CA GLY A 73 12.86 -12.27 -13.80
C GLY A 73 13.80 -11.28 -14.50
N LYS A 74 13.33 -10.51 -15.48
CA LYS A 74 14.13 -9.48 -16.18
C LYS A 74 13.79 -8.10 -15.63
N THR A 75 14.82 -7.33 -15.28
CA THR A 75 14.68 -5.94 -14.84
C THR A 75 14.28 -5.05 -16.02
N LEU A 76 13.29 -4.20 -15.80
CA LEU A 76 12.84 -3.17 -16.73
C LEU A 76 13.38 -1.82 -16.30
N ALA A 77 13.82 -1.03 -17.28
CA ALA A 77 14.13 0.38 -17.04
C ALA A 77 12.83 1.15 -16.82
N TRP A 78 12.86 2.05 -15.86
CA TRP A 78 11.78 2.99 -15.58
C TRP A 78 12.33 4.41 -15.47
N SER A 79 11.48 5.39 -15.68
CA SER A 79 11.82 6.79 -15.48
C SER A 79 10.73 7.50 -14.68
N ARG A 80 11.14 8.50 -13.90
CA ARG A 80 10.20 9.40 -13.25
C ARG A 80 9.78 10.48 -14.25
N ASP A 81 8.49 10.86 -14.21
CA ASP A 81 8.00 11.99 -15.01
C ASP A 81 8.71 13.29 -14.61
N THR A 82 9.01 14.14 -15.59
CA THR A 82 9.77 15.37 -15.35
C THR A 82 8.93 16.50 -14.77
N SER A 83 7.61 16.41 -14.89
CA SER A 83 6.65 17.42 -14.41
C SER A 83 5.74 16.90 -13.29
N ASP A 84 5.49 15.59 -13.25
CA ASP A 84 4.72 14.94 -12.19
C ASP A 84 5.61 13.93 -11.43
N VAL A 85 6.16 14.35 -10.32
CA VAL A 85 7.08 13.51 -9.51
C VAL A 85 6.42 12.23 -8.96
N TYR A 86 5.09 12.14 -9.00
CA TYR A 86 4.32 10.97 -8.54
C TYR A 86 4.12 9.92 -9.64
N ALA A 87 4.50 10.22 -10.88
CA ALA A 87 4.35 9.32 -12.02
C ALA A 87 5.66 8.63 -12.38
N PHE A 88 5.58 7.31 -12.60
CA PHE A 88 6.70 6.45 -13.00
C PHE A 88 6.33 5.75 -14.31
N HIS A 89 7.18 5.87 -15.32
CA HIS A 89 6.98 5.31 -16.65
C HIS A 89 7.81 4.06 -16.85
N VAL A 90 7.21 3.04 -17.44
CA VAL A 90 7.87 1.78 -17.83
C VAL A 90 7.28 1.28 -19.14
N ASP A 91 8.12 0.75 -20.01
CA ASP A 91 7.68 0.06 -21.23
C ASP A 91 7.57 -1.44 -20.96
N VAL A 92 6.34 -1.94 -20.97
CA VAL A 92 6.04 -3.35 -20.76
C VAL A 92 6.33 -4.12 -22.03
N PRO A 93 7.24 -5.13 -22.00
CA PRO A 93 7.61 -5.87 -23.20
C PRO A 93 6.48 -6.75 -23.72
N GLN A 94 6.52 -7.07 -25.01
CA GLN A 94 5.58 -7.99 -25.65
C GLN A 94 5.58 -9.35 -24.95
N GLY A 95 4.38 -9.88 -24.69
CA GLY A 95 4.18 -11.16 -24.02
C GLY A 95 4.23 -11.10 -22.50
N ALA A 96 4.60 -9.97 -21.89
CA ALA A 96 4.48 -9.79 -20.46
C ALA A 96 3.03 -9.52 -20.06
N THR A 97 2.55 -10.21 -19.04
CA THR A 97 1.19 -10.08 -18.49
C THR A 97 1.18 -9.60 -17.04
N THR A 98 2.37 -9.58 -16.41
CA THR A 98 2.52 -9.24 -14.99
C THR A 98 3.84 -8.50 -14.80
N LEU A 99 3.82 -7.48 -13.97
CA LEU A 99 5.01 -6.84 -13.40
C LEU A 99 5.13 -7.21 -11.93
N ASP A 100 6.35 -7.53 -11.52
CA ASP A 100 6.76 -7.57 -10.12
C ASP A 100 7.43 -6.24 -9.78
N VAL A 101 6.88 -5.53 -8.82
CA VAL A 101 7.35 -4.22 -8.39
C VAL A 101 7.81 -4.32 -6.94
N GLU A 102 9.04 -3.91 -6.68
CA GLU A 102 9.60 -3.87 -5.32
C GLU A 102 10.09 -2.45 -5.02
N PHE A 103 9.82 -1.99 -3.81
CA PHE A 103 10.36 -0.74 -3.29
C PHE A 103 10.34 -0.71 -1.76
N GLN A 104 10.85 0.35 -1.19
CA GLN A 104 10.85 0.59 0.24
C GLN A 104 10.20 1.94 0.53
N PHE A 105 9.44 2.00 1.63
CA PHE A 105 9.04 3.25 2.25
C PHE A 105 9.86 3.46 3.53
N LEU A 106 10.52 4.59 3.62
CA LEU A 106 11.36 4.96 4.74
C LEU A 106 10.54 5.78 5.75
N SER A 107 10.19 5.19 6.88
CA SER A 107 9.49 5.93 7.93
C SER A 107 10.37 7.08 8.46
N PRO A 108 9.83 8.30 8.60
CA PRO A 108 10.53 9.37 9.31
C PRO A 108 11.01 8.93 10.69
N GLN A 109 12.18 9.39 11.07
CA GLN A 109 12.80 9.10 12.37
C GLN A 109 12.28 10.02 13.48
N GLU A 110 11.91 11.24 13.09
CA GLU A 110 11.41 12.29 13.98
C GLU A 110 10.34 13.17 13.27
N ALA A 111 9.56 13.89 14.05
CA ALA A 111 8.42 14.67 13.54
C ALA A 111 8.83 15.80 12.55
N SER A 112 10.07 16.30 12.63
CA SER A 112 10.60 17.30 11.70
C SER A 112 10.77 16.77 10.27
N GLN A 113 10.90 15.44 10.11
CA GLN A 113 11.08 14.76 8.84
C GLN A 113 9.74 14.27 8.24
N GLY A 114 8.65 14.39 8.98
CA GLY A 114 7.33 13.91 8.62
C GLY A 114 6.66 13.09 9.73
N ARG A 115 5.57 12.42 9.39
CA ARG A 115 4.85 11.58 10.35
C ARG A 115 5.65 10.30 10.63
N VAL A 116 6.07 10.12 11.88
CA VAL A 116 6.67 8.86 12.35
C VAL A 116 5.58 7.80 12.38
N VAL A 117 5.76 6.72 11.62
CA VAL A 117 4.77 5.65 11.47
C VAL A 117 5.30 4.28 11.92
N MET A 118 6.53 4.21 12.40
CA MET A 118 7.15 3.00 12.91
C MET A 118 8.12 3.31 14.05
N THR A 119 8.04 2.51 15.09
CA THR A 119 8.98 2.46 16.22
C THR A 119 9.35 1.02 16.50
N GLN A 120 10.18 0.76 17.53
CA GLN A 120 10.50 -0.62 17.98
C GLN A 120 9.30 -1.37 18.59
N GLU A 121 8.25 -0.65 19.00
CA GLU A 121 7.12 -1.22 19.76
C GLU A 121 5.81 -1.21 18.98
N MET A 122 5.66 -0.30 17.99
CA MET A 122 4.41 -0.11 17.27
C MET A 122 4.63 0.43 15.85
N LEU A 123 3.64 0.21 15.00
CA LEU A 123 3.56 0.81 13.68
C LEU A 123 2.13 1.27 13.35
N ASN A 124 2.06 2.23 12.44
CA ASN A 124 0.84 2.70 11.81
C ASN A 124 1.04 2.58 10.29
N LEU A 125 0.53 1.50 9.71
CA LEU A 125 0.60 1.28 8.27
C LEU A 125 -0.49 2.10 7.57
N GLN A 126 -0.06 3.07 6.80
CA GLN A 126 -0.88 3.86 5.89
C GLN A 126 -0.70 3.27 4.49
N TRP A 127 -1.71 2.65 3.92
CA TRP A 127 -1.59 1.95 2.64
C TRP A 127 -1.22 2.86 1.47
N ASN A 128 -1.59 4.14 1.55
CA ASN A 128 -1.24 5.14 0.52
C ASN A 128 0.28 5.40 0.39
N VAL A 129 1.09 5.06 1.38
CA VAL A 129 2.56 5.25 1.31
C VAL A 129 3.30 4.03 0.80
N VAL A 130 2.61 2.90 0.66
CA VAL A 130 3.20 1.60 0.29
C VAL A 130 2.56 0.99 -0.96
N VAL A 131 1.99 1.79 -1.83
CA VAL A 131 1.35 1.30 -3.07
C VAL A 131 1.72 2.14 -4.27
N LEU A 132 2.01 1.47 -5.40
CA LEU A 132 2.01 2.03 -6.75
C LEU A 132 0.82 1.42 -7.51
N TYR A 133 0.14 2.21 -8.31
CA TYR A 133 -1.04 1.74 -9.03
C TYR A 133 -1.07 2.22 -10.49
N PRO A 134 -1.65 1.42 -11.41
CA PRO A 134 -1.68 1.76 -12.82
C PRO A 134 -2.56 2.97 -13.10
N ALA A 135 -2.05 3.87 -13.93
CA ALA A 135 -2.80 5.02 -14.45
C ALA A 135 -3.96 4.58 -15.34
N GLY A 136 -4.95 5.44 -15.47
CA GLY A 136 -6.10 5.23 -16.37
C GLY A 136 -7.32 4.60 -15.70
N TYR A 137 -7.25 4.28 -14.41
CA TYR A 137 -8.35 3.71 -13.63
C TYR A 137 -8.65 4.56 -12.40
N ALA A 138 -9.92 4.68 -12.05
CA ALA A 138 -10.30 5.27 -10.76
C ALA A 138 -9.92 4.31 -9.61
N ALA A 139 -9.50 4.83 -8.46
CA ALA A 139 -9.08 4.01 -7.31
C ALA A 139 -10.16 3.02 -6.86
N ARG A 140 -11.44 3.39 -6.92
CA ARG A 140 -12.58 2.51 -6.63
C ARG A 140 -12.73 1.33 -7.59
N ARG A 141 -12.06 1.37 -8.77
CA ARG A 141 -12.10 0.37 -9.83
C ARG A 141 -10.85 -0.52 -9.90
N ILE A 142 -9.91 -0.32 -8.98
CA ILE A 142 -8.72 -1.16 -8.85
C ILE A 142 -8.92 -2.06 -7.64
N THR A 143 -9.00 -3.37 -7.88
CA THR A 143 -9.06 -4.37 -6.81
C THR A 143 -7.66 -4.67 -6.33
N VAL A 144 -7.46 -4.64 -5.00
CA VAL A 144 -6.19 -4.96 -4.34
C VAL A 144 -6.40 -6.11 -3.37
N ALA A 145 -5.48 -7.07 -3.39
CA ALA A 145 -5.39 -8.15 -2.40
C ALA A 145 -4.21 -7.86 -1.46
N PRO A 146 -4.46 -7.26 -0.28
CA PRO A 146 -3.40 -6.82 0.61
C PRO A 146 -2.97 -7.92 1.58
N SER A 147 -1.68 -7.94 1.91
CA SER A 147 -1.11 -8.78 2.97
C SER A 147 -0.02 -8.03 3.73
N VAL A 148 0.17 -8.37 4.99
CA VAL A 148 1.21 -7.79 5.85
C VAL A 148 1.91 -8.87 6.63
N LYS A 149 3.24 -8.83 6.69
CA LYS A 149 4.04 -9.63 7.59
C LYS A 149 4.32 -8.84 8.87
N LEU A 150 3.77 -9.28 9.99
CA LEU A 150 3.99 -8.60 11.27
C LEU A 150 5.15 -9.22 12.06
N PRO A 151 5.84 -8.43 12.90
CA PRO A 151 6.78 -8.99 13.87
C PRO A 151 6.12 -10.03 14.77
N GLY A 152 6.87 -11.04 15.16
CA GLY A 152 6.36 -12.15 15.98
C GLY A 152 5.69 -11.66 17.27
N GLY A 153 4.49 -12.15 17.54
CA GLY A 153 3.72 -11.82 18.75
C GLY A 153 2.97 -10.49 18.71
N TRP A 154 3.15 -9.68 17.68
CA TRP A 154 2.42 -8.43 17.55
C TRP A 154 0.93 -8.67 17.27
N LYS A 155 0.10 -7.79 17.78
CA LYS A 155 -1.34 -7.69 17.49
C LYS A 155 -1.61 -6.48 16.62
N PHE A 156 -2.76 -6.47 15.95
CA PHE A 156 -3.15 -5.36 15.08
C PHE A 156 -4.64 -5.08 15.14
N ALA A 157 -5.00 -3.88 14.69
CA ALA A 157 -6.36 -3.47 14.41
C ALA A 157 -6.43 -2.76 13.07
N THR A 158 -7.45 -3.06 12.29
CA THR A 158 -7.76 -2.45 10.99
C THR A 158 -9.24 -2.62 10.68
N ALA A 159 -9.76 -1.84 9.75
CA ALA A 159 -11.11 -2.01 9.21
C ALA A 159 -11.18 -3.06 8.08
N LEU A 160 -10.04 -3.64 7.65
CA LEU A 160 -10.04 -4.69 6.63
C LEU A 160 -10.59 -6.00 7.17
N ASP A 161 -11.38 -6.68 6.36
CA ASP A 161 -11.99 -7.97 6.67
C ASP A 161 -11.09 -9.15 6.25
N GLY A 162 -11.46 -10.35 6.75
CA GLY A 162 -10.90 -11.62 6.29
C GLY A 162 -9.48 -11.90 6.76
N ALA A 163 -9.05 -11.29 7.89
CA ALA A 163 -7.71 -11.51 8.44
C ALA A 163 -7.44 -13.00 8.68
N GLY A 164 -6.72 -13.62 7.76
CA GLY A 164 -6.30 -15.02 7.82
C GLY A 164 -4.79 -15.17 7.74
N ALA A 165 -4.26 -16.31 8.22
CA ALA A 165 -2.86 -16.63 8.03
C ALA A 165 -2.54 -16.77 6.53
N ALA A 166 -1.66 -15.94 6.02
CA ALA A 166 -1.13 -16.04 4.68
C ALA A 166 0.24 -16.73 4.74
N GLY A 167 0.22 -18.05 4.69
CA GLY A 167 1.46 -18.83 4.72
C GLY A 167 2.04 -19.05 6.13
N GLY A 168 3.11 -19.85 6.19
CA GLY A 168 3.77 -20.23 7.46
C GLY A 168 4.78 -19.20 7.98
N ASP A 169 4.89 -18.03 7.36
CA ASP A 169 5.91 -17.01 7.66
C ASP A 169 5.41 -15.86 8.57
N GLY A 170 4.20 -15.98 9.10
CA GLY A 170 3.57 -14.97 9.95
C GLY A 170 2.87 -13.84 9.20
N SER A 171 2.74 -13.94 7.88
CA SER A 171 1.98 -12.99 7.09
C SER A 171 0.48 -13.12 7.33
N VAL A 172 -0.23 -12.01 7.30
CA VAL A 172 -1.68 -11.91 7.40
C VAL A 172 -2.20 -11.39 6.08
N ALA A 173 -3.12 -12.13 5.44
CA ALA A 173 -3.83 -11.69 4.23
C ALA A 173 -5.24 -11.25 4.57
N PHE A 174 -5.73 -10.27 3.83
CA PHE A 174 -7.07 -9.74 3.94
C PHE A 174 -7.88 -10.04 2.68
N GLU A 175 -9.19 -9.94 2.77
CA GLU A 175 -10.05 -10.02 1.59
C GLU A 175 -9.73 -8.90 0.59
N PRO A 176 -9.82 -9.18 -0.73
CA PRO A 176 -9.62 -8.16 -1.72
C PRO A 176 -10.62 -7.00 -1.57
N VAL A 177 -10.11 -5.79 -1.66
CA VAL A 177 -10.89 -4.54 -1.56
C VAL A 177 -10.52 -3.58 -2.70
N SER A 178 -11.31 -2.54 -2.92
CA SER A 178 -10.89 -1.47 -3.82
C SER A 178 -9.69 -0.70 -3.24
N LEU A 179 -8.84 -0.14 -4.10
CA LEU A 179 -7.74 0.71 -3.67
C LEU A 179 -8.22 1.89 -2.82
N GLU A 180 -9.38 2.46 -3.13
CA GLU A 180 -10.01 3.53 -2.33
C GLU A 180 -10.32 3.06 -0.91
N ALA A 181 -11.01 1.91 -0.76
CA ALA A 181 -11.31 1.33 0.56
C ALA A 181 -10.04 0.92 1.32
N LEU A 182 -9.02 0.41 0.61
CA LEU A 182 -7.73 0.07 1.21
C LEU A 182 -7.06 1.29 1.85
N VAL A 183 -6.99 2.40 1.13
CA VAL A 183 -6.36 3.65 1.61
C VAL A 183 -7.10 4.22 2.82
N ASP A 184 -8.41 4.03 2.90
CA ASP A 184 -9.25 4.44 4.02
C ASP A 184 -9.24 3.46 5.21
N SER A 185 -8.49 2.35 5.10
CA SER A 185 -8.42 1.30 6.13
C SER A 185 -7.00 1.12 6.68
N PRO A 186 -6.41 2.14 7.33
CA PRO A 186 -5.09 2.01 7.92
C PRO A 186 -5.04 0.89 8.95
N MET A 187 -3.83 0.36 9.18
CA MET A 187 -3.59 -0.63 10.22
C MET A 187 -2.70 -0.05 11.31
N ILE A 188 -3.09 -0.25 12.56
CA ILE A 188 -2.21 -0.07 13.71
C ILE A 188 -1.78 -1.45 14.22
N ALA A 189 -0.51 -1.62 14.53
CA ALA A 189 0.01 -2.87 15.08
C ALA A 189 1.10 -2.59 16.11
N GLY A 190 1.23 -3.50 17.08
CA GLY A 190 2.27 -3.35 18.11
C GLY A 190 2.37 -4.52 19.05
N ARG A 191 3.40 -4.47 19.87
CA ARG A 191 3.70 -5.47 20.89
C ARG A 191 2.70 -5.41 22.05
N TRP A 192 2.32 -4.22 22.46
CA TRP A 192 1.41 -3.97 23.59
C TRP A 192 0.04 -3.59 23.02
N TYR A 193 -0.87 -4.53 23.06
CA TYR A 193 -2.21 -4.39 22.52
C TYR A 193 -3.27 -4.66 23.58
N ARG A 194 -4.28 -3.80 23.63
CA ARG A 194 -5.45 -4.00 24.47
C ARG A 194 -6.71 -3.58 23.71
N GLN A 195 -7.72 -4.44 23.72
CA GLN A 195 -9.05 -4.11 23.25
C GLN A 195 -9.98 -3.87 24.43
N VAL A 196 -10.76 -2.80 24.37
CA VAL A 196 -11.76 -2.44 25.37
C VAL A 196 -13.11 -2.32 24.68
N GLU A 197 -14.11 -3.03 25.19
CA GLU A 197 -15.49 -2.85 24.79
C GLU A 197 -16.07 -1.64 25.54
N LEU A 198 -16.50 -0.61 24.82
CA LEU A 198 -16.93 0.67 25.42
C LEU A 198 -18.37 0.65 25.89
N ASP A 199 -19.24 -0.16 25.26
CA ASP A 199 -20.66 -0.27 25.61
C ASP A 199 -21.10 -1.74 25.58
N PRO A 200 -20.80 -2.51 26.65
CA PRO A 200 -21.20 -3.91 26.75
C PRO A 200 -22.72 -4.04 26.72
N GLY A 201 -23.24 -4.77 25.73
CA GLY A 201 -24.67 -4.99 25.54
C GLY A 201 -25.35 -4.05 24.54
N ALA A 202 -24.63 -3.12 23.93
CA ALA A 202 -25.15 -2.35 22.80
C ALA A 202 -25.48 -3.27 21.61
N LYS A 203 -26.53 -2.89 20.84
CA LYS A 203 -26.90 -3.62 19.62
C LYS A 203 -25.77 -3.60 18.57
N VAL A 204 -24.99 -2.56 18.54
CA VAL A 204 -23.78 -2.42 17.73
C VAL A 204 -22.60 -2.33 18.70
N PRO A 205 -21.71 -3.33 18.72
CA PRO A 205 -20.56 -3.31 19.62
C PRO A 205 -19.61 -2.18 19.25
N VAL A 206 -19.20 -1.40 20.24
CA VAL A 206 -18.18 -0.35 20.10
C VAL A 206 -16.93 -0.82 20.82
N ARG A 207 -15.84 -0.96 20.07
CA ARG A 207 -14.56 -1.42 20.59
C ARG A 207 -13.50 -0.35 20.40
N LEU A 208 -12.63 -0.23 21.39
CA LEU A 208 -11.44 0.62 21.34
C LEU A 208 -10.21 -0.28 21.34
N ASP A 209 -9.42 -0.20 20.28
CA ASP A 209 -8.13 -0.88 20.17
C ASP A 209 -7.02 0.11 20.55
N ILE A 210 -6.22 -0.28 21.53
CA ILE A 210 -5.12 0.53 22.07
C ILE A 210 -3.81 -0.21 21.80
N ILE A 211 -2.86 0.51 21.21
CA ILE A 211 -1.49 0.03 20.98
C ILE A 211 -0.53 1.04 21.61
N ALA A 212 0.45 0.55 22.37
CA ALA A 212 1.45 1.34 23.07
C ALA A 212 2.87 0.78 22.83
#